data_8db662e71770468c9359f016fd3e8606
#
_entry.id   8db662e71770468c9359f016fd3e8606
#
_cell.length_a   1.000
_cell.length_b   1.000
_cell.length_c   1.000
_cell.angle_alpha   90.00
_cell.angle_beta   90.00
_cell.angle_gamma   90.00
#
_symmetry.space_group_name_H-M   'P 1'
#
loop_
_entity.id
_entity.type
_entity.pdbx_description
1 polymer ?
#
loop_
_entity_poly.entity_id
_entity_poly.type
_entity_poly.pdbx_seq_one_letter_code
_entity_poly.pdbx_strand_id
1 'polypeptide(L)'
;ASDGIRRGREQYALAQAKKRREEQMATIYANPSGQRSVGIALVGWGVVLGVPGLTGTIFTIGAGSILVGSILAAATVAGGALFAMGIKRLNLVNRFERYRDAIGLRDFCYLDEIAASTADTTENVRQNVKAMLSHGLFKQAALGDGENFLALTNDAYQQYRQARGKALE
;
A
#
# COMPACT_ATOMS: atom_id res chain seq x y z
N ALA A 1 -42.32 24.06 -1.02
CA ALA A 1 -41.46 24.10 -2.24
C ALA A 1 -40.02 24.55 -1.96
N SER A 2 -39.77 25.40 -0.94
CA SER A 2 -38.40 25.91 -0.61
C SER A 2 -37.43 24.85 -0.06
N ASP A 3 -37.91 23.85 0.71
CA ASP A 3 -37.07 22.86 1.35
C ASP A 3 -36.42 21.86 0.36
N GLY A 4 -37.08 21.55 -0.74
CA GLY A 4 -36.52 20.69 -1.78
C GLY A 4 -35.33 21.33 -2.51
N ILE A 5 -35.44 22.62 -2.79
CA ILE A 5 -34.39 23.40 -3.47
C ILE A 5 -33.18 23.56 -2.53
N ARG A 6 -33.41 23.76 -1.25
CA ARG A 6 -32.36 23.88 -0.24
C ARG A 6 -31.56 22.58 -0.08
N ARG A 7 -32.24 21.44 0.06
CA ARG A 7 -31.59 20.11 0.11
C ARG A 7 -30.82 19.82 -1.17
N GLY A 8 -31.33 20.16 -2.34
CA GLY A 8 -30.60 19.97 -3.59
C GLY A 8 -29.29 20.78 -3.65
N ARG A 9 -29.30 22.05 -3.19
CA ARG A 9 -28.08 22.86 -3.13
C ARG A 9 -27.05 22.32 -2.13
N GLU A 10 -27.49 21.85 -0.97
CA GLU A 10 -26.62 21.25 0.03
C GLU A 10 -25.97 19.97 -0.51
N GLN A 11 -26.73 19.08 -1.15
CA GLN A 11 -26.21 17.88 -1.79
C GLN A 11 -25.20 18.19 -2.90
N TYR A 12 -25.47 19.19 -3.73
CA TYR A 12 -24.57 19.63 -4.79
C TYR A 12 -23.26 20.21 -4.22
N ALA A 13 -23.34 21.03 -3.18
CA ALA A 13 -22.19 21.60 -2.50
C ALA A 13 -21.31 20.49 -1.86
N LEU A 14 -21.94 19.50 -1.21
CA LEU A 14 -21.24 18.35 -0.64
C LEU A 14 -20.55 17.50 -1.73
N ALA A 15 -21.22 17.27 -2.85
CA ALA A 15 -20.64 16.53 -3.97
C ALA A 15 -19.43 17.26 -4.58
N GLN A 16 -19.51 18.58 -4.72
CA GLN A 16 -18.37 19.39 -5.18
C GLN A 16 -17.21 19.39 -4.19
N ALA A 17 -17.49 19.53 -2.89
CA ALA A 17 -16.47 19.48 -1.85
C ALA A 17 -15.75 18.11 -1.83
N LYS A 18 -16.52 17.03 -1.97
CA LYS A 18 -15.97 15.67 -2.08
C LYS A 18 -15.07 15.52 -3.30
N LYS A 19 -15.50 15.99 -4.46
CA LYS A 19 -14.71 15.92 -5.70
C LYS A 19 -13.39 16.69 -5.58
N ARG A 20 -13.40 17.91 -5.05
CA ARG A 20 -12.19 18.70 -4.80
C ARG A 20 -11.22 17.98 -3.85
N ARG A 21 -11.74 17.36 -2.79
CA ARG A 21 -10.92 16.58 -1.85
C ARG A 21 -10.30 15.37 -2.53
N GLU A 22 -11.04 14.65 -3.37
CA GLU A 22 -10.54 13.52 -4.16
C GLU A 22 -9.44 13.96 -5.14
N GLU A 23 -9.61 15.09 -5.82
CA GLU A 23 -8.60 15.67 -6.71
C GLU A 23 -7.31 16.03 -5.95
N GLN A 24 -7.43 16.67 -4.78
CA GLN A 24 -6.28 16.98 -3.92
C GLN A 24 -5.58 15.70 -3.42
N MET A 25 -6.34 14.70 -2.98
CA MET A 25 -5.78 13.40 -2.59
C MET A 25 -5.05 12.72 -3.76
N ALA A 26 -5.55 12.84 -4.98
CA ALA A 26 -4.93 12.26 -6.16
C ALA A 26 -3.60 12.94 -6.56
N THR A 27 -3.29 14.14 -6.07
CA THR A 27 -1.98 14.76 -6.28
C THR A 27 -0.89 14.21 -5.35
N ILE A 28 -1.26 13.82 -4.14
CA ILE A 28 -0.35 13.33 -3.10
C ILE A 28 -0.18 11.81 -3.20
N TYR A 29 -1.28 11.10 -3.36
CA TYR A 29 -1.33 9.64 -3.33
C TYR A 29 -1.44 9.04 -4.73
N ALA A 30 -0.72 7.95 -4.97
CA ALA A 30 -0.91 7.16 -6.18
C ALA A 30 -2.20 6.32 -6.07
N ASN A 31 -2.78 5.98 -7.23
CA ASN A 31 -3.91 5.07 -7.25
C ASN A 31 -3.43 3.63 -6.96
N PRO A 32 -3.87 3.00 -5.87
CA PRO A 32 -3.40 1.67 -5.50
C PRO A 32 -3.99 0.55 -6.37
N SER A 33 -4.91 0.84 -7.30
CA SER A 33 -5.61 -0.16 -8.10
C SER A 33 -4.66 -1.06 -8.90
N GLY A 34 -3.58 -0.50 -9.47
CA GLY A 34 -2.57 -1.26 -10.18
C GLY A 34 -1.79 -2.21 -9.26
N GLN A 35 -1.45 -1.78 -8.06
CA GLN A 35 -0.77 -2.62 -7.06
C GLN A 35 -1.69 -3.73 -6.53
N ARG A 36 -2.97 -3.42 -6.35
CA ARG A 36 -3.99 -4.36 -5.92
C ARG A 36 -4.25 -5.44 -6.97
N SER A 37 -4.36 -5.07 -8.25
CA SER A 37 -4.55 -6.03 -9.34
C SER A 37 -3.36 -6.98 -9.49
N VAL A 38 -2.13 -6.48 -9.38
CA VAL A 38 -0.91 -7.32 -9.38
C VAL A 38 -0.90 -8.25 -8.16
N GLY A 39 -1.28 -7.79 -6.98
CA GLY A 39 -1.38 -8.63 -5.79
C GLY A 39 -2.37 -9.77 -5.97
N ILE A 40 -3.56 -9.49 -6.49
CA ILE A 40 -4.59 -10.49 -6.79
C ILE A 40 -4.11 -11.49 -7.85
N ALA A 41 -3.47 -11.01 -8.93
CA ALA A 41 -2.92 -11.86 -9.96
C ALA A 41 -1.85 -12.82 -9.41
N LEU A 42 -0.93 -12.34 -8.56
CA LEU A 42 0.10 -13.17 -7.92
C LEU A 42 -0.50 -14.23 -7.01
N VAL A 43 -1.53 -13.89 -6.24
CA VAL A 43 -2.26 -14.87 -5.41
C VAL A 43 -2.94 -15.90 -6.30
N GLY A 44 -3.63 -15.46 -7.35
CA GLY A 44 -4.29 -16.37 -8.31
C GLY A 44 -3.31 -17.35 -8.97
N TRP A 45 -2.21 -16.86 -9.53
CA TRP A 45 -1.17 -17.70 -10.11
C TRP A 45 -0.50 -18.62 -9.08
N GLY A 46 -0.30 -18.14 -7.85
CA GLY A 46 0.24 -18.94 -6.75
C GLY A 46 -0.64 -20.16 -6.44
N VAL A 47 -1.97 -19.99 -6.45
CA VAL A 47 -2.93 -21.08 -6.26
C VAL A 47 -2.94 -22.02 -7.46
N VAL A 48 -2.98 -21.47 -8.69
CA VAL A 48 -3.02 -22.27 -9.93
C VAL A 48 -1.78 -23.16 -10.07
N LEU A 49 -0.61 -22.69 -9.69
CA LEU A 49 0.64 -23.48 -9.76
C LEU A 49 0.85 -24.34 -8.51
N GLY A 50 0.49 -23.84 -7.33
CA GLY A 50 0.76 -24.51 -6.05
C GLY A 50 -0.13 -25.72 -5.81
N VAL A 51 -1.43 -25.64 -6.08
CA VAL A 51 -2.37 -26.73 -5.78
C VAL A 51 -2.13 -27.96 -6.67
N PRO A 52 -2.05 -27.85 -8.03
CA PRO A 52 -1.74 -29.00 -8.87
C PRO A 52 -0.33 -29.55 -8.62
N GLY A 53 0.63 -28.68 -8.27
CA GLY A 53 1.99 -29.09 -7.92
C GLY A 53 2.02 -30.01 -6.69
N LEU A 54 1.29 -29.66 -5.64
CA LEU A 54 1.20 -30.48 -4.41
C LEU A 54 0.55 -31.86 -4.69
N THR A 55 -0.62 -31.86 -5.30
CA THR A 55 -1.35 -33.13 -5.59
C THR A 55 -0.59 -34.01 -6.58
N GLY A 56 -0.01 -33.42 -7.63
CA GLY A 56 0.77 -34.14 -8.62
C GLY A 56 2.08 -34.72 -8.05
N THR A 57 2.77 -34.00 -7.17
CA THR A 57 4.00 -34.49 -6.52
C THR A 57 3.75 -35.76 -5.70
N ILE A 58 2.67 -35.78 -4.91
CA ILE A 58 2.30 -36.96 -4.09
C ILE A 58 2.03 -38.16 -4.99
N PHE A 59 1.32 -37.95 -6.11
CA PHE A 59 0.95 -39.04 -7.02
C PHE A 59 2.15 -39.60 -7.81
N THR A 60 3.08 -38.75 -8.25
CA THR A 60 4.24 -39.16 -9.06
C THR A 60 5.36 -39.80 -8.25
N ILE A 61 5.54 -39.42 -7.00
CA ILE A 61 6.46 -40.10 -6.06
C ILE A 61 5.98 -41.55 -5.83
N GLY A 62 4.67 -41.73 -5.66
CA GLY A 62 4.06 -43.09 -5.56
C GLY A 62 4.19 -43.94 -6.82
N ALA A 63 4.27 -43.30 -8.00
CA ALA A 63 4.43 -43.97 -9.30
C ALA A 63 5.90 -44.20 -9.77
N GLY A 64 6.89 -43.80 -8.97
CA GLY A 64 8.33 -43.99 -9.24
C GLY A 64 8.93 -43.07 -10.31
N SER A 65 8.25 -42.03 -10.74
CA SER A 65 8.73 -41.06 -11.74
C SER A 65 9.46 -39.87 -11.09
N ILE A 66 10.74 -40.03 -10.81
CA ILE A 66 11.58 -39.00 -10.14
C ILE A 66 11.63 -37.68 -10.92
N LEU A 67 11.76 -37.73 -12.24
CA LEU A 67 11.83 -36.54 -13.12
C LEU A 67 10.55 -35.70 -13.06
N VAL A 68 9.39 -36.31 -13.18
CA VAL A 68 8.10 -35.62 -13.15
C VAL A 68 7.83 -35.08 -11.74
N GLY A 69 8.18 -35.84 -10.70
CA GLY A 69 8.07 -35.43 -9.31
C GLY A 69 8.91 -34.19 -8.98
N SER A 70 10.15 -34.09 -9.50
CA SER A 70 11.01 -32.92 -9.26
C SER A 70 10.50 -31.64 -9.93
N ILE A 71 9.95 -31.71 -11.13
CA ILE A 71 9.34 -30.56 -11.84
C ILE A 71 8.11 -30.06 -11.07
N LEU A 72 7.27 -30.97 -10.60
CA LEU A 72 6.06 -30.62 -9.83
C LEU A 72 6.42 -30.02 -8.46
N ALA A 73 7.44 -30.53 -7.80
CA ALA A 73 7.96 -29.98 -6.55
C ALA A 73 8.47 -28.53 -6.75
N ALA A 74 9.23 -28.28 -7.82
CA ALA A 74 9.69 -26.94 -8.16
C ALA A 74 8.52 -25.98 -8.44
N ALA A 75 7.48 -26.43 -9.16
CA ALA A 75 6.27 -25.63 -9.40
C ALA A 75 5.52 -25.29 -8.10
N THR A 76 5.46 -26.23 -7.16
CA THR A 76 4.85 -26.01 -5.83
C THR A 76 5.59 -24.92 -5.03
N VAL A 77 6.92 -24.98 -4.99
CA VAL A 77 7.74 -23.98 -4.30
C VAL A 77 7.57 -22.60 -4.95
N ALA A 78 7.62 -22.53 -6.28
CA ALA A 78 7.39 -21.28 -7.01
C ALA A 78 5.99 -20.71 -6.77
N GLY A 79 4.96 -21.56 -6.79
CA GLY A 79 3.57 -21.19 -6.51
C GLY A 79 3.41 -20.65 -5.08
N GLY A 80 4.02 -21.28 -4.08
CA GLY A 80 4.03 -20.82 -2.70
C GLY A 80 4.72 -19.47 -2.52
N ALA A 81 5.83 -19.24 -3.20
CA ALA A 81 6.54 -17.96 -3.17
C ALA A 81 5.70 -16.84 -3.80
N LEU A 82 5.09 -17.07 -4.96
CA LEU A 82 4.19 -16.11 -5.62
C LEU A 82 2.98 -15.77 -4.75
N PHE A 83 2.39 -16.77 -4.12
CA PHE A 83 1.27 -16.59 -3.19
C PHE A 83 1.64 -15.71 -2.00
N ALA A 84 2.78 -15.99 -1.35
CA ALA A 84 3.28 -15.21 -0.22
C ALA A 84 3.58 -13.75 -0.61
N MET A 85 4.18 -13.52 -1.79
CA MET A 85 4.43 -12.18 -2.32
C MET A 85 3.12 -11.44 -2.60
N GLY A 86 2.12 -12.12 -3.16
CA GLY A 86 0.80 -11.56 -3.43
C GLY A 86 0.09 -11.11 -2.16
N ILE A 87 0.09 -11.93 -1.11
CA ILE A 87 -0.51 -11.58 0.20
C ILE A 87 0.22 -10.38 0.82
N LYS A 88 1.57 -10.36 0.82
CA LYS A 88 2.33 -9.22 1.34
C LYS A 88 1.94 -7.92 0.63
N ARG A 89 1.78 -7.96 -0.69
CA ARG A 89 1.38 -6.80 -1.50
C ARG A 89 -0.03 -6.33 -1.18
N LEU A 90 -0.99 -7.23 -1.05
CA LEU A 90 -2.37 -6.91 -0.67
C LEU A 90 -2.43 -6.29 0.74
N ASN A 91 -1.70 -6.86 1.69
CA ASN A 91 -1.61 -6.31 3.04
C ASN A 91 -0.99 -4.91 3.06
N LEU A 92 0.01 -4.63 2.22
CA LEU A 92 0.61 -3.31 2.10
C LEU A 92 -0.40 -2.29 1.56
N VAL A 93 -1.19 -2.65 0.54
CA VAL A 93 -2.24 -1.78 -0.01
C VAL A 93 -3.33 -1.50 1.03
N ASN A 94 -3.78 -2.51 1.77
CA ASN A 94 -4.78 -2.33 2.82
C ASN A 94 -4.26 -1.44 3.97
N ARG A 95 -2.96 -1.55 4.32
CA ARG A 95 -2.32 -0.65 5.29
C ARG A 95 -2.18 0.77 4.74
N PHE A 96 -1.86 0.91 3.45
CA PHE A 96 -1.78 2.20 2.79
C PHE A 96 -3.10 2.97 2.84
N GLU A 97 -4.24 2.31 2.58
CA GLU A 97 -5.56 2.95 2.69
C GLU A 97 -5.81 3.48 4.11
N ARG A 98 -5.50 2.68 5.15
CA ARG A 98 -5.61 3.13 6.55
C ARG A 98 -4.68 4.30 6.88
N TYR A 99 -3.43 4.25 6.42
CA TYR A 99 -2.47 5.34 6.65
C TYR A 99 -2.88 6.61 5.91
N ARG A 100 -3.34 6.49 4.66
CA ARG A 100 -3.88 7.61 3.89
C ARG A 100 -5.04 8.29 4.61
N ASP A 101 -5.96 7.51 5.19
CA ASP A 101 -7.11 8.06 5.90
C ASP A 101 -6.69 8.73 7.23
N ALA A 102 -5.68 8.19 7.92
CA ALA A 102 -5.10 8.79 9.12
C ALA A 102 -4.34 10.10 8.83
N ILE A 103 -3.58 10.13 7.74
CA ILE A 103 -2.79 11.30 7.33
C ILE A 103 -3.70 12.39 6.72
N GLY A 104 -4.64 12.01 5.86
CA GLY A 104 -5.55 12.93 5.17
C GLY A 104 -4.84 13.83 4.16
N LEU A 105 -5.11 15.14 4.22
CA LEU A 105 -4.57 16.18 3.32
C LEU A 105 -3.45 17.00 3.97
N ARG A 106 -2.73 16.45 4.94
CA ARG A 106 -1.62 17.16 5.57
C ARG A 106 -0.40 17.16 4.66
N ASP A 107 0.43 18.18 4.75
CA ASP A 107 1.69 18.26 4.01
C ASP A 107 2.79 17.43 4.65
N PHE A 108 2.69 17.18 5.96
CA PHE A 108 3.60 16.33 6.73
C PHE A 108 2.88 15.65 7.90
N CYS A 109 3.42 14.55 8.38
CA CYS A 109 2.90 13.80 9.53
C CYS A 109 4.05 13.08 10.25
N TYR A 110 3.98 13.01 11.58
CA TYR A 110 4.90 12.19 12.36
C TYR A 110 4.48 10.72 12.34
N LEU A 111 5.46 9.81 12.34
CA LEU A 111 5.17 8.37 12.26
C LEU A 111 4.51 7.83 13.53
N ASP A 112 4.75 8.45 14.68
CA ASP A 112 4.09 8.14 15.95
C ASP A 112 2.60 8.51 15.94
N GLU A 113 2.21 9.62 15.28
CA GLU A 113 0.80 9.96 15.08
C GLU A 113 0.06 8.93 14.21
N ILE A 114 0.72 8.46 13.13
CA ILE A 114 0.16 7.40 12.29
C ILE A 114 0.04 6.11 13.11
N ALA A 115 1.06 5.77 13.89
CA ALA A 115 1.08 4.59 14.74
C ALA A 115 -0.07 4.63 15.77
N ALA A 116 -0.26 5.76 16.45
CA ALA A 116 -1.34 5.94 17.42
C ALA A 116 -2.73 5.83 16.77
N SER A 117 -2.91 6.43 15.57
CA SER A 117 -4.20 6.43 14.87
C SER A 117 -4.58 5.07 14.27
N THR A 118 -3.58 4.23 13.95
CA THR A 118 -3.78 2.93 13.30
C THR A 118 -3.60 1.72 14.23
N ALA A 119 -3.36 1.99 15.52
CA ALA A 119 -3.06 0.98 16.55
C ALA A 119 -1.89 0.06 16.14
N ASP A 120 -0.85 0.65 15.51
CA ASP A 120 0.37 -0.04 15.09
C ASP A 120 1.58 0.49 15.87
N THR A 121 2.73 -0.15 15.79
CA THR A 121 3.97 0.35 16.39
C THR A 121 4.67 1.32 15.44
N THR A 122 5.37 2.34 15.96
CA THR A 122 6.12 3.31 15.14
C THR A 122 7.13 2.62 14.23
N GLU A 123 7.76 1.54 14.70
CA GLU A 123 8.70 0.76 13.90
C GLU A 123 8.03 0.04 12.73
N ASN A 124 6.87 -0.59 12.95
CA ASN A 124 6.10 -1.20 11.87
C ASN A 124 5.60 -0.15 10.86
N VAL A 125 5.15 1.01 11.35
CA VAL A 125 4.75 2.14 10.49
C VAL A 125 5.93 2.59 9.63
N ARG A 126 7.12 2.74 10.21
CA ARG A 126 8.34 3.11 9.49
C ARG A 126 8.67 2.13 8.36
N GLN A 127 8.68 0.83 8.66
CA GLN A 127 8.95 -0.21 7.68
C GLN A 127 7.90 -0.25 6.57
N ASN A 128 6.61 -0.13 6.94
CA ASN A 128 5.53 -0.09 5.97
C ASN A 128 5.59 1.16 5.08
N VAL A 129 5.88 2.34 5.65
CA VAL A 129 6.04 3.58 4.89
C VAL A 129 7.22 3.49 3.93
N LYS A 130 8.37 2.93 4.35
CA LYS A 130 9.50 2.66 3.44
C LYS A 130 9.10 1.75 2.28
N ALA A 131 8.38 0.67 2.56
CA ALA A 131 7.88 -0.23 1.53
C ALA A 131 6.86 0.47 0.61
N MET A 132 5.99 1.32 1.14
CA MET A 132 5.02 2.10 0.36
C MET A 132 5.73 3.11 -0.57
N LEU A 133 6.78 3.78 -0.09
CA LEU A 133 7.60 4.68 -0.88
C LEU A 133 8.33 3.93 -2.00
N SER A 134 8.94 2.78 -1.71
CA SER A 134 9.63 1.97 -2.73
C SER A 134 8.69 1.41 -3.79
N HIS A 135 7.42 1.19 -3.46
CA HIS A 135 6.39 0.77 -4.40
C HIS A 135 5.65 1.94 -5.10
N GLY A 136 6.05 3.18 -4.84
CA GLY A 136 5.48 4.36 -5.49
C GLY A 136 4.01 4.62 -5.12
N LEU A 137 3.57 4.22 -3.92
CA LEU A 137 2.22 4.50 -3.43
C LEU A 137 2.02 5.97 -3.03
N PHE A 138 3.12 6.67 -2.75
CA PHE A 138 3.17 8.12 -2.60
C PHE A 138 3.87 8.72 -3.81
N LYS A 139 3.32 9.81 -4.38
CA LYS A 139 3.87 10.43 -5.58
C LYS A 139 5.10 11.29 -5.32
N GLN A 140 5.13 12.00 -4.20
CA GLN A 140 6.15 13.01 -3.89
C GLN A 140 6.67 12.91 -2.45
N ALA A 141 6.21 11.93 -1.68
CA ALA A 141 6.56 11.84 -0.28
C ALA A 141 8.00 11.38 -0.05
N ALA A 142 8.61 11.88 1.01
CA ALA A 142 9.93 11.50 1.48
C ALA A 142 9.94 11.37 3.00
N LEU A 143 10.74 10.43 3.52
CA LEU A 143 11.05 10.36 4.95
C LEU A 143 12.09 11.42 5.31
N GLY A 144 11.86 12.13 6.40
CA GLY A 144 12.82 13.07 6.96
C GLY A 144 14.02 12.35 7.60
N ASP A 145 15.06 13.12 7.85
CA ASP A 145 16.26 12.63 8.53
C ASP A 145 15.89 12.10 9.93
N GLY A 146 16.39 10.92 10.26
CA GLY A 146 16.00 10.18 11.47
C GLY A 146 14.74 9.33 11.31
N GLU A 147 14.09 9.37 10.15
CA GLU A 147 12.96 8.51 9.77
C GLU A 147 11.75 8.56 10.72
N ASN A 148 11.57 9.67 11.43
CA ASN A 148 10.48 9.86 12.37
C ASN A 148 9.32 10.67 11.80
N PHE A 149 9.52 11.27 10.61
CA PHE A 149 8.54 12.14 10.00
C PHE A 149 8.43 11.87 8.50
N LEU A 150 7.23 11.96 7.97
CA LEU A 150 6.89 11.79 6.56
C LEU A 150 6.45 13.14 6.00
N ALA A 151 7.21 13.68 5.04
CA ALA A 151 6.78 14.78 4.20
C ALA A 151 6.00 14.22 3.00
N LEU A 152 4.82 14.72 2.73
CA LEU A 152 3.93 14.23 1.68
C LEU A 152 4.09 15.00 0.37
N THR A 153 4.63 16.21 0.45
CA THR A 153 4.93 17.07 -0.68
C THR A 153 6.42 17.43 -0.70
N ASN A 154 6.94 17.67 -1.91
CA ASN A 154 8.33 18.08 -2.07
C ASN A 154 8.60 19.42 -1.37
N ASP A 155 7.64 20.35 -1.41
CA ASP A 155 7.75 21.66 -0.77
C ASP A 155 7.86 21.52 0.76
N ALA A 156 7.06 20.66 1.39
CA ALA A 156 7.16 20.38 2.82
C ALA A 156 8.53 19.78 3.20
N TYR A 157 9.06 18.89 2.36
CA TYR A 157 10.40 18.32 2.58
C TYR A 157 11.51 19.38 2.47
N GLN A 158 11.44 20.27 1.49
CA GLN A 158 12.41 21.36 1.31
C GLN A 158 12.35 22.36 2.49
N GLN A 159 11.15 22.73 2.93
CA GLN A 159 11.00 23.60 4.09
C GLN A 159 11.63 23.00 5.37
N TYR A 160 11.40 21.70 5.60
CA TYR A 160 12.02 20.97 6.69
C TYR A 160 13.55 21.00 6.60
N ARG A 161 14.14 20.73 5.45
CA ARG A 161 15.58 20.76 5.25
C ARG A 161 16.18 22.15 5.51
N GLN A 162 15.51 23.20 5.03
CA GLN A 162 15.93 24.59 5.29
C GLN A 162 15.85 24.97 6.75
N ALA A 163 14.77 24.59 7.45
CA ALA A 163 14.63 24.85 8.87
C ALA A 163 15.73 24.16 9.69
N ARG A 164 16.05 22.92 9.34
CA ARG A 164 17.11 22.15 9.99
C ARG A 164 18.51 22.69 9.70
N GLY A 165 18.79 23.10 8.46
CA GLY A 165 20.06 23.72 8.12
C GLY A 165 20.35 24.97 8.97
N LYS A 166 19.33 25.81 9.19
CA LYS A 166 19.43 27.01 10.05
C LYS A 166 19.58 26.69 11.55
N ALA A 167 19.16 25.53 12.00
CA ALA A 167 19.28 25.12 13.41
C ALA A 167 20.65 24.52 13.74
N LEU A 168 21.49 24.25 12.75
CA LEU A 168 22.84 23.68 12.87
C LEU A 168 23.95 24.73 12.69
N GLU A 169 23.61 25.96 12.31
CA GLU A 169 24.48 27.15 12.30
C GLU A 169 24.42 27.91 13.63
#